data_298ec5a1ae3ce98c66d6a480d88e1262
#
_entry.id   298ec5a1ae3ce98c66d6a480d88e1262
#
_cell.length_a   1.000
_cell.length_b   1.000
_cell.length_c   1.000
_cell.angle_alpha   90.00
_cell.angle_beta   90.00
_cell.angle_gamma   90.00
#
_symmetry.space_group_name_H-M   'P 1'
#
loop_
_entity.id
_entity.type
_entity.pdbx_description
1 polymer ?
#
loop_
_entity_poly.entity_id
_entity_poly.type
_entity_poly.pdbx_seq_one_letter_code
_entity_poly.pdbx_strand_id
1 'polypeptide(L)'
;ACARQQLQRGAPPPAFLLGEFVDDYGGVHMISAEEWRQRPRSRYHVVRWNVGGQYLLAQNDSANPSAQGLWTRIDWMRSSGMAPFEWGFCFSAYRAASLAVAETVSVARRDTPRTGCNGYPFSRMRRPSADSGRGASGPSYPKR
;
A
#
# COMPACT_ATOMS: atom_id res chain seq x y z
N ALA A 1 -10.26 -15.85 -19.57
CA ALA A 1 -8.96 -15.29 -19.19
C ALA A 1 -9.09 -14.37 -18.00
N CYS A 2 -10.03 -13.42 -18.02
CA CYS A 2 -10.21 -12.48 -16.90
C CYS A 2 -10.63 -13.20 -15.63
N ALA A 3 -11.53 -14.15 -15.74
CA ALA A 3 -12.00 -14.88 -14.57
C ALA A 3 -10.88 -15.68 -13.93
N ARG A 4 -10.01 -16.27 -14.76
CA ARG A 4 -8.87 -17.01 -14.25
C ARG A 4 -7.90 -16.10 -13.52
N GLN A 5 -7.65 -14.92 -14.07
CA GLN A 5 -6.76 -13.96 -13.41
C GLN A 5 -7.32 -13.51 -12.09
N GLN A 6 -8.63 -13.30 -12.01
CA GLN A 6 -9.25 -12.90 -10.74
C GLN A 6 -9.14 -14.02 -9.71
N LEU A 7 -9.30 -15.27 -10.12
CA LEU A 7 -9.13 -16.38 -9.19
C LEU A 7 -7.70 -16.45 -8.66
N GLN A 8 -6.72 -16.17 -9.52
CA GLN A 8 -5.32 -16.17 -9.10
C GLN A 8 -5.01 -15.05 -8.14
N ARG A 9 -5.69 -13.91 -8.28
CA ARG A 9 -5.49 -12.79 -7.37
C ARG A 9 -6.25 -12.91 -6.06
N GLY A 10 -7.09 -13.93 -5.93
CA GLY A 10 -7.95 -14.08 -4.78
C GLY A 10 -9.18 -13.21 -4.90
N ALA A 11 -9.77 -12.86 -3.77
CA ALA A 11 -10.95 -12.01 -3.75
C ALA A 11 -10.61 -10.61 -4.25
N PRO A 12 -11.60 -9.90 -4.85
CA PRO A 12 -11.33 -8.51 -5.24
C PRO A 12 -11.06 -7.66 -4.02
N PRO A 13 -10.24 -6.61 -4.17
CA PRO A 13 -9.93 -5.73 -3.04
C PRO A 13 -11.14 -4.94 -2.58
N PRO A 14 -11.18 -4.57 -1.30
CA PRO A 14 -12.24 -3.68 -0.81
C PRO A 14 -12.18 -2.34 -1.53
N ALA A 15 -13.34 -1.76 -1.79
CA ALA A 15 -13.42 -0.50 -2.54
C ALA A 15 -12.68 0.64 -1.82
N PHE A 16 -12.62 0.61 -0.49
CA PHE A 16 -11.99 1.70 0.25
C PHE A 16 -10.48 1.78 0.02
N LEU A 17 -9.88 0.70 -0.52
CA LEU A 17 -8.45 0.69 -0.83
C LEU A 17 -8.13 1.20 -2.23
N LEU A 18 -9.14 1.46 -3.06
CA LEU A 18 -8.91 1.75 -4.47
C LEU A 18 -8.99 3.25 -4.74
N GLY A 19 -8.15 3.72 -5.65
CA GLY A 19 -8.13 5.10 -6.06
C GLY A 19 -6.87 5.82 -5.63
N GLU A 20 -6.97 7.13 -5.54
CA GLU A 20 -5.83 7.97 -5.19
C GLU A 20 -5.85 8.29 -3.71
N PHE A 21 -4.67 8.25 -3.09
CA PHE A 21 -4.51 8.54 -1.66
C PHE A 21 -3.26 9.35 -1.42
N VAL A 22 -3.25 10.06 -0.30
CA VAL A 22 -2.06 10.77 0.18
C VAL A 22 -1.75 10.19 1.55
N ASP A 23 -0.50 9.80 1.76
CA ASP A 23 -0.11 9.27 3.07
C ASP A 23 0.29 10.40 4.02
N ASP A 24 0.55 10.04 5.27
CA ASP A 24 0.86 11.03 6.31
C ASP A 24 2.26 11.61 6.19
N TYR A 25 3.02 11.21 5.18
CA TYR A 25 4.28 11.84 4.82
C TYR A 25 4.17 12.67 3.55
N GLY A 26 2.96 12.78 3.00
CA GLY A 26 2.74 13.53 1.77
C GLY A 26 2.95 12.72 0.50
N GLY A 27 3.23 11.43 0.61
CA GLY A 27 3.39 10.57 -0.56
C GLY A 27 2.06 10.31 -1.25
N VAL A 28 2.09 10.24 -2.58
CA VAL A 28 0.88 10.04 -3.39
C VAL A 28 0.87 8.63 -3.93
N HIS A 29 -0.26 7.97 -3.75
CA HIS A 29 -0.44 6.58 -4.16
C HIS A 29 -1.65 6.46 -5.05
N MET A 30 -1.57 5.58 -6.05
CA MET A 30 -2.69 5.24 -6.92
C MET A 30 -2.83 3.73 -6.89
N ILE A 31 -3.98 3.24 -6.43
CA ILE A 31 -4.18 1.82 -6.18
C ILE A 31 -5.33 1.31 -7.04
N SER A 32 -5.04 0.27 -7.80
CA SER A 32 -6.05 -0.48 -8.55
C SER A 32 -5.95 -1.95 -8.15
N ALA A 33 -6.84 -2.76 -8.68
CA ALA A 33 -6.80 -4.20 -8.39
C ALA A 33 -5.50 -4.84 -8.88
N GLU A 34 -4.88 -4.27 -9.91
CA GLU A 34 -3.70 -4.85 -10.55
C GLU A 34 -2.39 -4.21 -10.14
N GLU A 35 -2.43 -2.97 -9.61
CA GLU A 35 -1.20 -2.23 -9.40
C GLU A 35 -1.34 -1.26 -8.23
N TRP A 36 -0.28 -1.18 -7.43
CA TRP A 36 -0.11 -0.13 -6.45
C TRP A 36 1.02 0.75 -6.95
N ARG A 37 0.72 1.97 -7.27
CA ARG A 37 1.72 2.91 -7.78
C ARG A 37 1.98 3.98 -6.74
N GLN A 38 3.23 4.24 -6.45
CA GLN A 38 3.64 5.29 -5.54
C GLN A 38 4.54 6.24 -6.30
N ARG A 39 4.14 7.51 -6.34
CA ARG A 39 4.96 8.51 -7.02
C ARG A 39 6.28 8.70 -6.29
N PRO A 40 7.35 9.08 -7.00
CA PRO A 40 7.32 9.38 -8.42
C PRO A 40 7.52 8.19 -9.34
N ARG A 41 8.08 7.07 -8.86
CA ARG A 41 8.49 6.03 -9.81
C ARG A 41 8.33 4.60 -9.34
N SER A 42 7.69 4.34 -8.22
CA SER A 42 7.60 2.98 -7.72
C SER A 42 6.27 2.35 -8.12
N ARG A 43 6.33 1.13 -8.62
CA ARG A 43 5.16 0.36 -9.03
C ARG A 43 5.26 -1.05 -8.47
N TYR A 44 4.14 -1.55 -8.00
CA TYR A 44 4.05 -2.89 -7.45
C TYR A 44 2.90 -3.59 -8.15
N HIS A 45 3.20 -4.68 -8.85
CA HIS A 45 2.22 -5.42 -9.65
C HIS A 45 1.56 -6.45 -8.75
N VAL A 46 0.29 -6.20 -8.40
CA VAL A 46 -0.41 -7.05 -7.45
C VAL A 46 -0.74 -8.39 -8.10
N VAL A 47 -0.32 -9.46 -7.44
CA VAL A 47 -0.60 -10.81 -7.91
C VAL A 47 -1.66 -11.51 -7.05
N ARG A 48 -1.87 -11.04 -5.82
CA ARG A 48 -2.85 -11.64 -4.93
C ARG A 48 -3.35 -10.64 -3.90
N TRP A 49 -4.67 -10.60 -3.73
CA TRP A 49 -5.31 -9.90 -2.63
C TRP A 49 -5.78 -10.94 -1.62
N ASN A 50 -5.32 -10.85 -0.39
CA ASN A 50 -5.82 -11.70 0.69
C ASN A 50 -6.67 -10.82 1.61
N VAL A 51 -7.96 -10.75 1.30
CA VAL A 51 -8.87 -9.84 2.01
C VAL A 51 -9.07 -10.30 3.44
N GLY A 52 -9.18 -11.61 3.66
CA GLY A 52 -9.35 -12.14 5.01
C GLY A 52 -8.16 -11.86 5.91
N GLY A 53 -6.96 -11.90 5.34
CA GLY A 53 -5.74 -11.60 6.09
C GLY A 53 -5.33 -10.14 6.04
N GLN A 54 -6.03 -9.34 5.25
CA GLN A 54 -5.77 -7.91 5.09
C GLN A 54 -4.34 -7.63 4.60
N TYR A 55 -3.95 -8.33 3.53
CA TYR A 55 -2.67 -8.04 2.88
C TYR A 55 -2.75 -8.34 1.40
N LEU A 56 -1.80 -7.78 0.67
CA LEU A 56 -1.62 -8.10 -0.73
C LEU A 56 -0.18 -8.52 -0.97
N LEU A 57 0.02 -9.24 -2.06
CA LEU A 57 1.33 -9.64 -2.54
C LEU A 57 1.54 -9.07 -3.93
N ALA A 58 2.73 -8.54 -4.17
CA ALA A 58 3.02 -7.88 -5.43
C ALA A 58 4.45 -8.11 -5.84
N GLN A 59 4.71 -8.03 -7.14
CA GLN A 59 6.08 -8.06 -7.65
C GLN A 59 6.50 -6.64 -7.98
N ASN A 60 7.70 -6.27 -7.55
CA ASN A 60 8.23 -4.94 -7.78
C ASN A 60 8.58 -4.77 -9.24
N ASP A 61 8.19 -3.62 -9.81
CA ASP A 61 8.46 -3.35 -11.21
C ASP A 61 9.95 -3.28 -11.48
N SER A 62 10.35 -3.71 -12.69
CA SER A 62 11.75 -3.72 -13.07
C SER A 62 12.35 -2.34 -13.19
N ALA A 63 11.52 -1.30 -13.29
CA ALA A 63 11.98 0.08 -13.38
C ALA A 63 12.00 0.78 -12.04
N ASN A 64 11.63 0.11 -10.95
CA ASN A 64 11.66 0.72 -9.63
C ASN A 64 13.08 1.14 -9.26
N PRO A 65 13.22 2.18 -8.42
CA PRO A 65 14.56 2.64 -8.03
C PRO A 65 15.38 1.60 -7.27
N SER A 66 14.71 0.67 -6.60
CA SER A 66 15.41 -0.38 -5.87
C SER A 66 14.57 -1.64 -5.82
N ALA A 67 15.20 -2.75 -5.45
CA ALA A 67 14.54 -4.03 -5.23
C ALA A 67 13.74 -4.52 -6.46
N GLN A 68 14.24 -4.22 -7.66
CA GLN A 68 13.57 -4.55 -8.92
C GLN A 68 13.32 -6.06 -9.00
N GLY A 69 12.12 -6.44 -9.41
CA GLY A 69 11.77 -7.84 -9.62
C GLY A 69 11.58 -8.66 -8.36
N LEU A 70 11.89 -8.11 -7.21
CA LEU A 70 11.67 -8.79 -5.93
C LEU A 70 10.21 -8.65 -5.52
N TRP A 71 9.87 -9.16 -4.35
CA TRP A 71 8.48 -9.31 -3.96
C TRP A 71 8.16 -8.48 -2.74
N THR A 72 6.92 -7.97 -2.72
CA THR A 72 6.43 -7.07 -1.69
C THR A 72 5.17 -7.64 -1.07
N ARG A 73 5.05 -7.50 0.24
CA ARG A 73 3.80 -7.75 0.96
C ARG A 73 3.40 -6.46 1.64
N ILE A 74 2.17 -6.04 1.42
CA ILE A 74 1.61 -4.84 2.04
C ILE A 74 0.41 -5.27 2.88
N ASP A 75 0.50 -5.03 4.18
CA ASP A 75 -0.61 -5.26 5.09
C ASP A 75 -1.36 -3.96 5.29
N TRP A 76 -2.69 -4.04 5.44
CA TRP A 76 -3.49 -2.84 5.69
C TRP A 76 -4.39 -3.03 6.88
N MET A 77 -4.91 -1.90 7.38
CA MET A 77 -5.92 -1.89 8.42
C MET A 77 -6.77 -0.64 8.28
N ARG A 78 -8.04 -0.75 8.64
CA ARG A 78 -8.89 0.42 8.67
C ARG A 78 -8.61 1.21 9.93
N SER A 79 -8.79 2.52 9.82
CA SER A 79 -8.62 3.43 10.96
C SER A 79 -9.98 3.94 11.40
N SER A 80 -10.10 4.19 12.70
CA SER A 80 -11.28 4.85 13.23
C SER A 80 -10.83 5.97 14.16
N GLY A 81 -11.59 7.06 14.17
CA GLY A 81 -11.27 8.19 15.02
C GLY A 81 -10.03 8.95 14.62
N MET A 82 -9.56 8.79 13.39
CA MET A 82 -8.34 9.44 12.93
C MET A 82 -8.56 10.26 11.67
N ALA A 83 -9.80 10.74 11.48
CA ALA A 83 -10.11 11.55 10.32
C ALA A 83 -9.05 12.64 10.16
N PRO A 84 -8.64 13.00 8.92
CA PRO A 84 -9.19 12.52 7.66
C PRO A 84 -8.62 11.18 7.17
N PHE A 85 -7.79 10.52 7.96
CA PHE A 85 -7.18 9.26 7.56
C PHE A 85 -8.18 8.13 7.73
N GLU A 86 -8.31 7.31 6.69
CA GLU A 86 -9.31 6.25 6.61
C GLU A 86 -8.74 4.88 6.88
N TRP A 87 -7.49 4.66 6.54
CA TRP A 87 -6.84 3.37 6.69
C TRP A 87 -5.33 3.57 6.70
N GLY A 88 -4.62 2.50 6.99
CA GLY A 88 -3.17 2.55 7.01
C GLY A 88 -2.56 1.30 6.40
N PHE A 89 -1.28 1.39 6.04
CA PHE A 89 -0.59 0.27 5.44
C PHE A 89 0.80 0.10 6.03
N CYS A 90 1.32 -1.10 5.84
CA CYS A 90 2.67 -1.47 6.27
C CYS A 90 3.30 -2.28 5.16
N PHE A 91 4.46 -1.83 4.66
CA PHE A 91 5.28 -2.67 3.80
C PHE A 91 5.96 -3.71 4.67
N SER A 92 5.29 -4.84 4.86
CA SER A 92 5.80 -5.92 5.71
C SER A 92 7.01 -6.57 5.10
N ALA A 93 7.08 -6.63 3.77
CA ALA A 93 8.24 -7.09 3.03
C ALA A 93 8.28 -6.31 1.73
N TYR A 94 9.48 -6.00 1.24
CA TYR A 94 9.62 -5.32 -0.06
C TYR A 94 10.85 -5.79 -0.83
N ARG A 95 11.59 -6.74 -0.27
CA ARG A 95 12.77 -7.31 -0.91
C ARG A 95 12.77 -8.83 -0.80
N ALA A 96 11.59 -9.44 -0.75
CA ALA A 96 11.53 -10.88 -0.63
C ALA A 96 11.98 -11.53 -1.93
N ALA A 97 12.70 -12.64 -1.81
CA ALA A 97 13.26 -13.32 -2.96
C ALA A 97 12.19 -14.01 -3.80
N SER A 98 11.05 -14.31 -3.22
CA SER A 98 9.97 -15.00 -3.93
C SER A 98 8.63 -14.62 -3.33
N LEU A 99 7.57 -14.93 -4.08
CA LEU A 99 6.21 -14.76 -3.61
C LEU A 99 5.97 -15.50 -2.32
N ALA A 100 6.43 -16.75 -2.24
CA ALA A 100 6.23 -17.57 -1.06
C ALA A 100 6.90 -16.96 0.17
N VAL A 101 8.10 -16.41 0.01
CA VAL A 101 8.80 -15.77 1.11
C VAL A 101 8.05 -14.52 1.56
N ALA A 102 7.58 -13.70 0.62
CA ALA A 102 6.82 -12.52 0.97
C ALA A 102 5.56 -12.87 1.77
N GLU A 103 4.91 -13.96 1.41
CA GLU A 103 3.68 -14.38 2.08
C GLU A 103 3.93 -14.84 3.51
N THR A 104 5.11 -15.35 3.81
CA THR A 104 5.41 -15.83 5.16
C THR A 104 5.80 -14.72 6.13
N VAL A 105 6.08 -13.52 5.65
CA VAL A 105 6.45 -12.42 6.52
C VAL A 105 5.23 -11.95 7.29
N SER A 106 5.32 -11.91 8.62
CA SER A 106 4.19 -11.57 9.46
C SER A 106 4.63 -10.59 10.54
N VAL A 107 4.95 -9.37 10.11
CA VAL A 107 5.43 -8.34 11.04
C VAL A 107 4.34 -7.35 11.45
N ALA A 108 3.24 -7.29 10.70
CA ALA A 108 2.22 -6.29 10.94
C ALA A 108 1.43 -6.59 12.20
N ARG A 109 1.35 -5.63 13.11
CA ARG A 109 0.58 -5.74 14.34
C ARG A 109 -0.44 -4.63 14.37
N ARG A 110 -1.69 -5.00 14.16
CA ARG A 110 -2.77 -4.03 14.01
C ARG A 110 -3.32 -3.52 15.33
N ASP A 111 -3.02 -4.23 16.42
CA ASP A 111 -3.43 -3.79 17.75
C ASP A 111 -2.54 -2.67 18.29
N THR A 112 -1.37 -2.46 17.71
CA THR A 112 -0.46 -1.38 18.10
C THR A 112 0.03 -0.64 16.87
N PRO A 113 -0.85 0.09 16.17
CA PRO A 113 -0.50 0.65 14.86
C PRO A 113 0.64 1.66 14.88
N ARG A 114 0.93 2.27 16.02
CA ARG A 114 2.04 3.23 16.10
C ARG A 114 3.41 2.58 16.02
N THR A 115 3.49 1.31 16.36
CA THR A 115 4.73 0.54 16.32
C THR A 115 4.55 -0.78 15.59
N GLY A 116 3.39 -0.98 14.99
CA GLY A 116 3.00 -2.27 14.47
C GLY A 116 3.60 -2.64 13.13
N CYS A 117 4.34 -1.74 12.51
CA CYS A 117 4.99 -2.05 11.25
C CYS A 117 6.49 -2.23 11.52
N ASN A 118 6.83 -3.40 12.07
CA ASN A 118 8.21 -3.75 12.40
C ASN A 118 8.88 -2.69 13.28
N GLY A 119 8.14 -2.20 14.28
CA GLY A 119 8.61 -1.15 15.19
C GLY A 119 8.29 0.26 14.75
N TYR A 120 7.85 0.43 13.51
CA TYR A 120 7.48 1.73 12.96
C TYR A 120 5.96 1.84 12.89
N PRO A 121 5.44 3.07 12.76
CA PRO A 121 3.98 3.20 12.61
C PRO A 121 3.51 2.74 11.23
N PHE A 122 2.26 2.28 11.17
CA PHE A 122 1.58 2.14 9.89
C PHE A 122 1.49 3.52 9.25
N SER A 123 1.68 3.60 7.94
CA SER A 123 1.48 4.85 7.21
C SER A 123 0.00 5.05 7.00
N ARG A 124 -0.51 6.22 7.37
CA ARG A 124 -1.94 6.49 7.31
C ARG A 124 -2.31 7.11 5.97
N MET A 125 -3.47 6.75 5.45
CA MET A 125 -3.90 7.15 4.12
C MET A 125 -5.19 7.94 4.18
N ARG A 126 -5.25 9.02 3.41
CA ARG A 126 -6.46 9.80 3.23
C ARG A 126 -6.70 10.07 1.76
N ARG A 127 -7.94 10.32 1.41
CA ARG A 127 -8.26 10.74 0.06
C ARG A 127 -7.70 12.15 -0.19
N PRO A 128 -7.27 12.45 -1.42
CA PRO A 128 -6.90 13.83 -1.72
C PRO A 128 -8.15 14.71 -1.59
N SER A 129 -8.00 15.83 -0.91
CA SER A 129 -9.10 16.77 -0.79
C SER A 129 -9.11 17.71 -2.00
N ALA A 130 -10.21 18.45 -2.16
CA ALA A 130 -10.27 19.46 -3.21
C ALA A 130 -9.13 20.46 -3.04
N ASP A 131 -8.76 20.74 -1.80
CA ASP A 131 -7.67 21.65 -1.52
C ASP A 131 -6.31 21.08 -1.80
N SER A 132 -6.17 19.75 -1.79
CA SER A 132 -4.90 19.12 -2.07
C SER A 132 -4.36 19.46 -3.43
N GLY A 133 -5.24 19.50 -4.43
CA GLY A 133 -4.83 19.83 -5.78
C GLY A 133 -4.31 21.25 -5.91
N ARG A 134 -4.95 22.18 -5.22
CA ARG A 134 -4.48 23.56 -5.20
C ARG A 134 -3.37 23.74 -4.17
N GLY A 135 -3.41 22.95 -3.12
CA GLY A 135 -2.41 23.02 -2.09
C GLY A 135 -1.02 22.65 -2.57
N ALA A 136 -0.95 22.01 -3.71
CA ALA A 136 0.36 21.73 -4.30
C ALA A 136 1.13 23.01 -4.58
N SER A 137 0.43 24.10 -4.81
CA SER A 137 1.05 25.39 -5.01
C SER A 137 1.19 26.16 -3.71
N GLY A 138 0.62 25.68 -2.64
CA GLY A 138 0.63 26.36 -1.37
C GLY A 138 1.86 26.04 -0.56
N PRO A 139 1.78 26.21 0.74
CA PRO A 139 2.91 25.93 1.61
C PRO A 139 3.35 24.50 1.41
N SER A 140 4.60 24.35 1.17
CA SER A 140 5.16 23.03 0.98
C SER A 140 5.13 22.29 2.29
N TYR A 141 4.98 20.97 2.17
CA TYR A 141 5.17 20.12 3.31
C TYR A 141 6.63 20.15 3.71
N PRO A 142 6.89 19.88 4.99
CA PRO A 142 8.29 19.74 5.40
C PRO A 142 8.95 18.66 4.56
N LYS A 143 10.13 18.96 4.12
CA LYS A 143 10.87 17.96 3.35
C LYS A 143 11.33 16.85 4.26
N ARG A 144 11.32 15.68 3.71
CA ARG A 144 11.72 14.50 4.47
C ARG A 144 12.96 13.87 3.88
#